data_cd1e3845faf8ead80a864efa8620b904
#
_entry.id   cd1e3845faf8ead80a864efa8620b904
#
_cell.length_a   1.000
_cell.length_b   1.000
_cell.length_c   1.000
_cell.angle_alpha   90.00
_cell.angle_beta   90.00
_cell.angle_gamma   90.00
#
_symmetry.space_group_name_H-M   'P 1'
#
loop_
_entity.id
_entity.type
_entity.pdbx_description
1 polymer ?
#
loop_
_entity_poly.entity_id
_entity_poly.type
_entity_poly.pdbx_seq_one_letter_code
_entity_poly.pdbx_strand_id
1 'polypeptide(L)'
;MCIRDSSQRIQSLTASPIRKLSPYADAAKAAGKKVYHLNIGQPDIATPAQFMDSVREFQAPVIAYSNSKGEMFLLKAIQKYYAEKGMDYAIEDIFVTNGGSEALIFAVMALCDPGDEIMVFEPFYANYTTFCKEFGAKINAVPTSVENGYHLPSEEEIEKHITPKTKAILLTNPGNPTGVVYTEEEQDMISRIVRKHNLALIADEVYREFVYDGAYRSFGTMPELDDNLIIID
;
A
#
# COMPACT_ATOMS: atom_id res chain seq x y z
N MET A 1 28.38 0.28 -9.45
CA MET A 1 28.87 1.31 -8.52
C MET A 1 29.15 0.62 -7.19
N CYS A 2 30.42 0.47 -6.80
CA CYS A 2 30.76 -0.07 -5.47
C CYS A 2 30.64 1.07 -4.46
N ILE A 3 29.58 1.09 -3.69
CA ILE A 3 29.45 1.97 -2.53
C ILE A 3 30.20 1.25 -1.42
N ARG A 4 31.41 1.73 -1.09
CA ARG A 4 32.26 1.11 -0.06
C ARG A 4 31.67 1.26 1.33
N ASP A 5 30.96 2.37 1.61
CA ASP A 5 30.43 2.71 2.92
C ASP A 5 28.96 3.14 2.76
N SER A 6 28.04 2.16 2.71
CA SER A 6 26.62 2.46 2.82
C SER A 6 26.25 2.81 4.26
N SER A 7 25.23 3.66 4.44
CA SER A 7 24.74 4.01 5.77
C SER A 7 24.28 2.76 6.55
N GLN A 8 24.37 2.80 7.87
CA GLN A 8 23.84 1.72 8.72
C GLN A 8 22.38 1.40 8.43
N ARG A 9 21.60 2.40 8.07
CA ARG A 9 20.20 2.25 7.63
C ARG A 9 20.09 1.33 6.42
N ILE A 10 20.86 1.58 5.36
CA ILE A 10 20.84 0.74 4.16
C ILE A 10 21.37 -0.66 4.46
N GLN A 11 22.39 -0.79 5.32
CA GLN A 11 22.93 -2.10 5.73
C GLN A 11 21.91 -2.93 6.52
N SER A 12 20.96 -2.29 7.22
CA SER A 12 19.90 -2.96 7.96
C SER A 12 18.72 -3.42 7.09
N LEU A 13 18.64 -2.99 5.82
CA LEU A 13 17.56 -3.40 4.92
C LEU A 13 17.77 -4.86 4.51
N THR A 14 16.70 -5.61 4.54
CA THR A 14 16.68 -7.00 4.08
C THR A 14 16.33 -7.03 2.59
N ALA A 15 17.12 -7.72 1.79
CA ALA A 15 16.80 -7.92 0.37
C ALA A 15 15.44 -8.62 0.22
N SER A 16 14.68 -8.22 -0.80
CA SER A 16 13.36 -8.81 -1.09
C SER A 16 13.44 -10.33 -1.14
N PRO A 17 12.67 -11.06 -0.32
CA PRO A 17 12.64 -12.53 -0.34
C PRO A 17 12.28 -13.09 -1.73
N ILE A 18 11.40 -12.39 -2.44
CA ILE A 18 10.92 -12.78 -3.78
C ILE A 18 12.08 -12.68 -4.80
N ARG A 19 12.80 -11.57 -4.82
CA ARG A 19 13.90 -11.32 -5.76
C ARG A 19 15.14 -12.17 -5.47
N LYS A 20 15.32 -12.67 -4.26
CA LYS A 20 16.41 -13.55 -3.87
C LYS A 20 16.46 -14.83 -4.71
N LEU A 21 15.33 -15.27 -5.26
CA LEU A 21 15.23 -16.47 -6.09
C LEU A 21 15.59 -16.23 -7.57
N SER A 22 15.64 -14.98 -8.04
CA SER A 22 15.88 -14.65 -9.44
C SER A 22 17.16 -15.27 -10.01
N PRO A 23 18.33 -15.24 -9.33
CA PRO A 23 19.56 -15.84 -9.87
C PRO A 23 19.44 -17.36 -10.12
N TYR A 24 18.69 -18.06 -9.27
CA TYR A 24 18.44 -19.50 -9.44
C TYR A 24 17.55 -19.79 -10.64
N ALA A 25 16.51 -18.97 -10.82
CA ALA A 25 15.64 -19.06 -11.97
C ALA A 25 16.39 -18.79 -13.29
N ASP A 26 17.25 -17.78 -13.30
CA ASP A 26 18.05 -17.40 -14.47
C ASP A 26 19.07 -18.49 -14.82
N ALA A 27 19.74 -19.08 -13.83
CA ALA A 27 20.64 -20.20 -14.05
C ALA A 27 19.90 -21.44 -14.59
N ALA A 28 18.71 -21.74 -14.10
CA ALA A 28 17.90 -22.84 -14.59
C ALA A 28 17.45 -22.62 -16.04
N LYS A 29 17.05 -21.41 -16.40
CA LYS A 29 16.70 -21.02 -17.79
C LYS A 29 17.90 -21.13 -18.71
N ALA A 30 19.07 -20.66 -18.28
CA ALA A 30 20.31 -20.76 -19.02
C ALA A 30 20.72 -22.23 -19.28
N ALA A 31 20.35 -23.13 -18.36
CA ALA A 31 20.52 -24.59 -18.54
C ALA A 31 19.40 -25.27 -19.37
N GLY A 32 18.54 -24.50 -20.04
CA GLY A 32 17.47 -25.00 -20.89
C GLY A 32 16.23 -25.52 -20.15
N LYS A 33 16.11 -25.27 -18.83
CA LYS A 33 14.96 -25.71 -18.04
C LYS A 33 13.81 -24.71 -18.17
N LYS A 34 12.57 -25.20 -18.27
CA LYS A 34 11.36 -24.38 -18.18
C LYS A 34 11.13 -23.99 -16.71
N VAL A 35 11.07 -22.69 -16.45
CA VAL A 35 10.83 -22.15 -15.11
C VAL A 35 9.45 -21.49 -15.07
N TYR A 36 8.62 -21.89 -14.12
CA TYR A 36 7.33 -21.28 -13.82
C TYR A 36 7.48 -20.33 -12.62
N HIS A 37 7.14 -19.06 -12.85
CA HIS A 37 7.23 -18.02 -11.82
C HIS A 37 5.91 -17.90 -11.06
N LEU A 38 5.75 -18.65 -9.97
CA LEU A 38 4.56 -18.60 -9.11
C LEU A 38 4.71 -17.62 -7.92
N ASN A 39 5.86 -16.95 -7.84
CA ASN A 39 6.22 -16.02 -6.77
C ASN A 39 6.03 -14.55 -7.16
N ILE A 40 5.58 -14.26 -8.38
CA ILE A 40 5.39 -12.91 -8.89
C ILE A 40 3.95 -12.82 -9.41
N GLY A 41 3.16 -11.92 -8.82
CA GLY A 41 1.84 -11.55 -9.33
C GLY A 41 1.99 -10.53 -10.45
N GLN A 42 2.07 -11.01 -11.70
CA GLN A 42 2.14 -10.15 -12.87
C GLN A 42 0.93 -10.43 -13.75
N PRO A 43 0.20 -9.39 -14.22
CA PRO A 43 -0.88 -9.58 -15.20
C PRO A 43 -0.37 -10.27 -16.46
N ASP A 44 -1.14 -11.21 -16.98
CA ASP A 44 -0.92 -11.90 -18.25
C ASP A 44 -1.92 -11.48 -19.34
N ILE A 45 -2.85 -10.58 -19.01
CA ILE A 45 -3.81 -9.97 -19.91
C ILE A 45 -3.16 -8.78 -20.62
N ALA A 46 -3.50 -8.60 -21.90
CA ALA A 46 -3.00 -7.45 -22.65
C ALA A 46 -3.46 -6.12 -22.02
N THR A 47 -2.53 -5.16 -21.94
CA THR A 47 -2.86 -3.79 -21.52
C THR A 47 -3.94 -3.21 -22.44
N PRO A 48 -4.96 -2.52 -21.91
CA PRO A 48 -6.01 -1.91 -22.74
C PRO A 48 -5.45 -1.06 -23.86
N ALA A 49 -5.98 -1.25 -25.08
CA ALA A 49 -5.49 -0.53 -26.26
C ALA A 49 -5.58 0.98 -26.08
N GLN A 50 -6.65 1.48 -25.46
CA GLN A 50 -6.83 2.91 -25.17
C GLN A 50 -5.66 3.53 -24.40
N PHE A 51 -5.13 2.79 -23.40
CA PHE A 51 -3.97 3.26 -22.66
C PHE A 51 -2.74 3.43 -23.55
N MET A 52 -2.44 2.40 -24.35
CA MET A 52 -1.29 2.40 -25.24
C MET A 52 -1.43 3.43 -26.36
N ASP A 53 -2.64 3.62 -26.89
CA ASP A 53 -2.93 4.58 -27.94
C ASP A 53 -2.82 6.02 -27.40
N SER A 54 -3.33 6.29 -26.20
CA SER A 54 -3.16 7.59 -25.54
C SER A 54 -1.67 7.98 -25.37
N VAL A 55 -0.82 7.00 -25.04
CA VAL A 55 0.63 7.25 -24.94
C VAL A 55 1.26 7.52 -26.31
N ARG A 56 0.85 6.79 -27.36
CA ARG A 56 1.37 6.98 -28.73
C ARG A 56 0.92 8.29 -29.36
N GLU A 57 -0.31 8.71 -29.06
CA GLU A 57 -0.93 9.92 -29.58
C GLU A 57 -0.58 11.16 -28.79
N PHE A 58 0.10 11.01 -27.64
CA PHE A 58 0.53 12.16 -26.85
C PHE A 58 1.51 13.04 -27.64
N GLN A 59 1.08 14.26 -27.94
CA GLN A 59 1.86 15.26 -28.65
C GLN A 59 1.85 16.55 -27.84
N ALA A 60 2.93 16.82 -27.16
CA ALA A 60 3.17 18.10 -26.51
C ALA A 60 4.36 18.78 -27.20
N PRO A 61 4.24 20.04 -27.62
CA PRO A 61 5.36 20.79 -28.24
C PRO A 61 6.52 20.97 -27.25
N VAL A 62 6.21 20.96 -25.96
CA VAL A 62 7.18 21.01 -24.87
C VAL A 62 6.70 20.06 -23.76
N ILE A 63 7.58 19.20 -23.28
CA ILE A 63 7.35 18.43 -22.04
C ILE A 63 7.81 19.31 -20.88
N ALA A 64 6.88 20.05 -20.30
CA ALA A 64 7.13 20.96 -19.19
C ALA A 64 7.11 20.21 -17.83
N TYR A 65 7.53 20.89 -16.77
CA TYR A 65 7.35 20.38 -15.41
C TYR A 65 5.87 20.29 -15.07
N SER A 66 5.48 19.18 -14.48
CA SER A 66 4.14 18.98 -13.93
C SER A 66 3.97 19.76 -12.62
N ASN A 67 2.72 20.00 -12.23
CA ASN A 67 2.40 20.48 -10.88
C ASN A 67 2.81 19.44 -9.84
N SER A 68 3.24 19.90 -8.67
CA SER A 68 3.73 19.03 -7.57
C SER A 68 2.69 17.99 -7.10
N LYS A 69 1.40 18.29 -7.21
CA LYS A 69 0.31 17.37 -6.87
C LYS A 69 -0.10 16.46 -8.02
N GLY A 70 0.30 16.77 -9.24
CA GLY A 70 -0.11 16.11 -10.48
C GLY A 70 -0.80 17.04 -11.46
N GLU A 71 -0.98 16.58 -12.69
CA GLU A 71 -1.65 17.34 -13.74
C GLU A 71 -3.14 17.47 -13.45
N MET A 72 -3.69 18.67 -13.65
CA MET A 72 -5.08 18.99 -13.32
C MET A 72 -6.10 18.06 -14.01
N PHE A 73 -5.84 17.66 -15.24
CA PHE A 73 -6.71 16.73 -15.95
C PHE A 73 -6.75 15.36 -15.29
N LEU A 74 -5.60 14.88 -14.76
CA LEU A 74 -5.48 13.62 -14.04
C LEU A 74 -6.14 13.72 -12.67
N LEU A 75 -5.90 14.79 -11.91
CA LEU A 75 -6.53 15.02 -10.61
C LEU A 75 -8.06 15.01 -10.72
N LYS A 76 -8.64 15.66 -11.74
CA LYS A 76 -10.08 15.64 -12.01
C LYS A 76 -10.59 14.24 -12.39
N ALA A 77 -9.81 13.47 -13.13
CA ALA A 77 -10.18 12.10 -13.49
C ALA A 77 -10.19 11.19 -12.25
N ILE A 78 -9.19 11.33 -11.38
CA ILE A 78 -9.11 10.61 -10.09
C ILE A 78 -10.27 11.03 -9.19
N GLN A 79 -10.53 12.32 -9.03
CA GLN A 79 -11.65 12.82 -8.24
C GLN A 79 -12.98 12.21 -8.71
N LYS A 80 -13.22 12.20 -10.03
CA LYS A 80 -14.41 11.58 -10.60
C LYS A 80 -14.50 10.09 -10.31
N TYR A 81 -13.38 9.36 -10.45
CA TYR A 81 -13.31 7.94 -10.14
C TYR A 81 -13.68 7.66 -8.67
N TYR A 82 -13.15 8.45 -7.74
CA TYR A 82 -13.48 8.31 -6.33
C TYR A 82 -14.93 8.66 -6.03
N ALA A 83 -15.48 9.72 -6.65
CA ALA A 83 -16.89 10.07 -6.48
C ALA A 83 -17.83 8.96 -6.98
N GLU A 84 -17.49 8.25 -8.07
CA GLU A 84 -18.25 7.08 -8.56
C GLU A 84 -18.19 5.89 -7.59
N LYS A 85 -17.22 5.88 -6.67
CA LYS A 85 -17.07 4.87 -5.60
C LYS A 85 -17.66 5.35 -4.25
N GLY A 86 -18.30 6.51 -4.22
CA GLY A 86 -18.90 7.08 -3.02
C GLY A 86 -17.93 7.82 -2.11
N MET A 87 -16.75 8.16 -2.61
CA MET A 87 -15.72 8.92 -1.89
C MET A 87 -15.66 10.35 -2.46
N ASP A 88 -15.97 11.34 -1.65
CA ASP A 88 -16.03 12.75 -2.07
C ASP A 88 -14.78 13.50 -1.57
N TYR A 89 -13.73 13.49 -2.39
CA TYR A 89 -12.49 14.19 -2.10
C TYR A 89 -12.38 15.51 -2.87
N ALA A 90 -11.89 16.54 -2.20
CA ALA A 90 -11.48 17.77 -2.89
C ALA A 90 -10.20 17.51 -3.71
N ILE A 91 -10.00 18.29 -4.78
CA ILE A 91 -8.78 18.18 -5.60
C ILE A 91 -7.52 18.43 -4.76
N GLU A 92 -7.65 19.28 -3.76
CA GLU A 92 -6.57 19.64 -2.84
C GLU A 92 -6.09 18.45 -1.99
N ASP A 93 -6.92 17.43 -1.79
CA ASP A 93 -6.63 16.25 -0.98
C ASP A 93 -6.04 15.11 -1.82
N ILE A 94 -5.96 15.28 -3.13
CA ILE A 94 -5.45 14.27 -4.06
C ILE A 94 -4.00 14.59 -4.46
N PHE A 95 -3.14 13.59 -4.30
CA PHE A 95 -1.73 13.66 -4.70
C PHE A 95 -1.40 12.51 -5.65
N VAL A 96 -0.82 12.83 -6.80
CA VAL A 96 -0.32 11.84 -7.75
C VAL A 96 1.14 11.55 -7.43
N THR A 97 1.45 10.28 -7.25
CA THR A 97 2.79 9.78 -6.96
C THR A 97 3.26 8.80 -8.04
N ASN A 98 4.53 8.44 -7.99
CA ASN A 98 5.09 7.42 -8.88
C ASN A 98 4.72 6.01 -8.36
N GLY A 99 3.41 5.72 -8.39
CA GLY A 99 2.79 4.50 -7.87
C GLY A 99 2.61 4.50 -6.35
N GLY A 100 1.89 3.50 -5.83
CA GLY A 100 1.57 3.36 -4.40
C GLY A 100 2.79 3.27 -3.48
N SER A 101 3.93 2.79 -3.98
CA SER A 101 5.16 2.74 -3.16
C SER A 101 5.67 4.12 -2.75
N GLU A 102 5.63 5.11 -3.64
CA GLU A 102 6.02 6.49 -3.30
C GLU A 102 4.98 7.12 -2.38
N ALA A 103 3.69 6.85 -2.60
CA ALA A 103 2.63 7.30 -1.69
C ALA A 103 2.84 6.77 -0.26
N LEU A 104 3.14 5.47 -0.12
CA LEU A 104 3.45 4.85 1.18
C LEU A 104 4.69 5.46 1.84
N ILE A 105 5.74 5.72 1.07
CA ILE A 105 6.94 6.41 1.56
C ILE A 105 6.59 7.80 2.10
N PHE A 106 5.79 8.56 1.38
CA PHE A 106 5.35 9.90 1.81
C PHE A 106 4.46 9.84 3.05
N ALA A 107 3.52 8.87 3.12
CA ALA A 107 2.68 8.68 4.30
C ALA A 107 3.51 8.35 5.55
N VAL A 108 4.46 7.41 5.45
CA VAL A 108 5.36 7.06 6.57
C VAL A 108 6.21 8.25 6.99
N MET A 109 6.78 8.98 6.01
CA MET A 109 7.61 10.16 6.28
C MET A 109 6.83 11.29 6.96
N ALA A 110 5.56 11.47 6.59
CA ALA A 110 4.71 12.51 7.14
C ALA A 110 4.23 12.22 8.58
N LEU A 111 4.09 10.93 8.92
CA LEU A 111 3.49 10.50 10.19
C LEU A 111 4.50 10.10 11.26
N CYS A 112 5.73 9.69 10.88
CA CYS A 112 6.65 9.03 11.79
C CYS A 112 7.98 9.76 11.93
N ASP A 113 8.40 9.94 13.16
CA ASP A 113 9.78 10.25 13.53
C ASP A 113 10.58 8.95 13.77
N PRO A 114 11.94 9.00 13.76
CA PRO A 114 12.76 7.86 14.09
C PRO A 114 12.44 7.27 15.47
N GLY A 115 12.07 5.99 15.49
CA GLY A 115 11.68 5.25 16.69
C GLY A 115 10.18 5.11 16.89
N ASP A 116 9.35 5.81 16.11
CA ASP A 116 7.91 5.61 16.07
C ASP A 116 7.55 4.27 15.45
N GLU A 117 6.30 3.86 15.61
CA GLU A 117 5.80 2.55 15.19
C GLU A 117 4.59 2.68 14.26
N ILE A 118 4.58 1.83 13.23
CA ILE A 118 3.41 1.57 12.39
C ILE A 118 2.93 0.15 12.68
N MET A 119 1.67 0.02 13.09
CA MET A 119 1.02 -1.26 13.30
C MET A 119 0.59 -1.84 11.95
N VAL A 120 0.84 -3.14 11.77
CA VAL A 120 0.41 -3.92 10.59
C VAL A 120 -0.14 -5.27 11.04
N PHE A 121 -0.88 -5.96 10.16
CA PHE A 121 -1.40 -7.31 10.42
C PHE A 121 -0.61 -8.34 9.62
N GLU A 122 -0.03 -9.35 10.28
CA GLU A 122 0.75 -10.41 9.63
C GLU A 122 -0.14 -11.49 9.04
N PRO A 123 0.20 -12.01 7.83
CA PRO A 123 1.28 -11.59 6.95
C PRO A 123 0.91 -10.32 6.15
N PHE A 124 1.87 -9.46 5.90
CA PHE A 124 1.70 -8.18 5.21
C PHE A 124 2.67 -8.03 4.02
N TYR A 125 2.45 -7.02 3.20
CA TYR A 125 3.34 -6.71 2.09
C TYR A 125 4.76 -6.38 2.56
N ALA A 126 5.72 -7.21 2.16
CA ALA A 126 7.08 -7.20 2.72
C ALA A 126 7.80 -5.85 2.62
N ASN A 127 7.45 -5.02 1.61
CA ASN A 127 8.09 -3.72 1.42
C ASN A 127 7.69 -2.70 2.50
N TYR A 128 6.59 -2.89 3.23
CA TYR A 128 6.25 -1.99 4.35
C TYR A 128 7.39 -1.91 5.37
N THR A 129 8.05 -3.03 5.64
CA THR A 129 9.24 -3.05 6.50
C THR A 129 10.36 -2.15 5.95
N THR A 130 10.55 -2.14 4.63
CA THR A 130 11.57 -1.29 3.99
C THR A 130 11.21 0.18 4.11
N PHE A 131 9.97 0.54 3.74
CA PHE A 131 9.49 1.92 3.80
C PHE A 131 9.57 2.50 5.22
N CYS A 132 9.16 1.74 6.24
CA CYS A 132 9.29 2.18 7.63
C CYS A 132 10.77 2.38 8.02
N LYS A 133 11.64 1.45 7.69
CA LYS A 133 13.08 1.53 8.02
C LYS A 133 13.79 2.70 7.35
N GLU A 134 13.35 3.13 6.18
CA GLU A 134 13.91 4.29 5.47
C GLU A 134 13.82 5.57 6.31
N PHE A 135 12.82 5.69 7.15
CA PHE A 135 12.60 6.84 8.04
C PHE A 135 12.90 6.53 9.51
N GLY A 136 13.40 5.35 9.81
CA GLY A 136 13.71 4.93 11.17
C GLY A 136 12.48 4.53 11.99
N ALA A 137 11.31 4.43 11.37
CA ALA A 137 10.12 3.86 11.97
C ALA A 137 10.22 2.33 12.10
N LYS A 138 9.46 1.75 13.00
CA LYS A 138 9.41 0.31 13.25
C LYS A 138 8.06 -0.26 12.85
N ILE A 139 8.08 -1.50 12.39
CA ILE A 139 6.86 -2.30 12.26
C ILE A 139 6.50 -2.88 13.63
N ASN A 140 5.25 -2.68 14.02
CA ASN A 140 4.59 -3.35 15.14
C ASN A 140 3.56 -4.31 14.56
N ALA A 141 3.91 -5.57 14.48
CA ALA A 141 3.10 -6.57 13.77
C ALA A 141 2.13 -7.28 14.71
N VAL A 142 0.86 -7.29 14.34
CA VAL A 142 -0.21 -8.04 15.01
C VAL A 142 -0.40 -9.35 14.25
N PRO A 143 -0.27 -10.53 14.90
CA PRO A 143 -0.44 -11.80 14.21
C PRO A 143 -1.91 -12.02 13.83
N THR A 144 -2.13 -12.56 12.62
CA THR A 144 -3.38 -13.17 12.20
C THR A 144 -3.16 -14.65 11.87
N SER A 145 -4.20 -15.37 11.55
CA SER A 145 -4.14 -16.84 11.46
C SER A 145 -4.83 -17.35 10.20
N VAL A 146 -4.25 -18.36 9.57
CA VAL A 146 -4.83 -19.03 8.41
C VAL A 146 -6.12 -19.77 8.77
N GLU A 147 -6.25 -20.22 10.02
CA GLU A 147 -7.42 -20.95 10.52
C GLU A 147 -8.68 -20.09 10.51
N ASN A 148 -8.55 -18.76 10.65
CA ASN A 148 -9.67 -17.81 10.54
C ASN A 148 -9.65 -17.03 9.21
N GLY A 149 -8.91 -17.49 8.18
CA GLY A 149 -8.82 -16.83 6.88
C GLY A 149 -8.09 -15.50 6.90
N TYR A 150 -7.21 -15.26 7.87
CA TYR A 150 -6.48 -14.01 8.10
C TYR A 150 -7.35 -12.80 8.43
N HIS A 151 -8.58 -13.03 8.92
CA HIS A 151 -9.41 -11.97 9.47
C HIS A 151 -8.77 -11.36 10.72
N LEU A 152 -9.17 -10.15 11.06
CA LEU A 152 -8.59 -9.40 12.18
C LEU A 152 -8.86 -10.10 13.53
N PRO A 153 -7.92 -10.02 14.47
CA PRO A 153 -8.20 -10.44 15.85
C PRO A 153 -9.17 -9.48 16.54
N SER A 154 -9.58 -9.79 17.75
CA SER A 154 -10.49 -8.92 18.52
C SER A 154 -9.90 -7.54 18.78
N GLU A 155 -10.78 -6.55 18.98
CA GLU A 155 -10.40 -5.17 19.33
C GLU A 155 -9.45 -5.14 20.54
N GLU A 156 -9.75 -5.93 21.59
CA GLU A 156 -8.89 -6.03 22.76
C GLU A 156 -7.48 -6.55 22.44
N GLU A 157 -7.37 -7.53 21.53
CA GLU A 157 -6.07 -8.07 21.13
C GLU A 157 -5.27 -7.05 20.33
N ILE A 158 -5.90 -6.34 19.40
CA ILE A 158 -5.24 -5.26 18.63
C ILE A 158 -4.76 -4.17 19.57
N GLU A 159 -5.59 -3.74 20.53
CA GLU A 159 -5.24 -2.65 21.46
C GLU A 159 -4.04 -2.99 22.36
N LYS A 160 -3.79 -4.27 22.68
CA LYS A 160 -2.58 -4.68 23.43
C LYS A 160 -1.28 -4.36 22.69
N HIS A 161 -1.34 -4.26 21.38
CA HIS A 161 -0.17 -3.88 20.56
C HIS A 161 0.01 -2.38 20.42
N ILE A 162 -0.95 -1.55 20.84
CA ILE A 162 -0.82 -0.10 20.79
C ILE A 162 0.12 0.39 21.89
N THR A 163 1.16 1.11 21.48
CA THR A 163 2.13 1.72 22.39
C THR A 163 2.08 3.25 22.26
N PRO A 164 2.69 3.99 23.18
CA PRO A 164 2.84 5.45 23.04
C PRO A 164 3.61 5.89 21.78
N LYS A 165 4.26 4.95 21.08
CA LYS A 165 5.00 5.19 19.84
C LYS A 165 4.21 4.84 18.59
N THR A 166 3.07 4.19 18.72
CA THR A 166 2.21 3.84 17.59
C THR A 166 1.61 5.11 17.00
N LYS A 167 1.88 5.38 15.73
CA LYS A 167 1.40 6.57 15.01
C LYS A 167 0.29 6.24 14.02
N ALA A 168 0.35 5.04 13.43
CA ALA A 168 -0.60 4.63 12.41
C ALA A 168 -0.88 3.14 12.46
N ILE A 169 -2.04 2.77 11.94
CA ILE A 169 -2.35 1.43 11.44
C ILE A 169 -2.22 1.47 9.93
N LEU A 170 -1.42 0.56 9.36
CA LEU A 170 -1.31 0.35 7.92
C LEU A 170 -1.85 -1.02 7.57
N LEU A 171 -2.87 -1.06 6.74
CA LEU A 171 -3.46 -2.31 6.27
C LEU A 171 -3.73 -2.27 4.76
N THR A 172 -3.69 -3.44 4.14
CA THR A 172 -4.07 -3.64 2.74
C THR A 172 -5.43 -4.31 2.69
N ASN A 173 -6.39 -3.74 1.98
CA ASN A 173 -7.72 -4.32 1.81
C ASN A 173 -8.23 -4.14 0.36
N PRO A 174 -8.39 -5.20 -0.40
CA PRO A 174 -8.08 -6.62 -0.15
C PRO A 174 -6.61 -6.89 0.16
N GLY A 175 -6.35 -7.89 1.03
CA GLY A 175 -5.05 -8.15 1.63
C GLY A 175 -3.98 -8.69 0.68
N ASN A 176 -2.76 -8.21 0.83
CA ASN A 176 -1.57 -8.77 0.20
C ASN A 176 -0.60 -9.25 1.30
N PRO A 177 -0.26 -10.54 1.41
CA PRO A 177 -0.42 -11.60 0.39
C PRO A 177 -1.66 -12.50 0.55
N THR A 178 -2.53 -12.26 1.52
CA THR A 178 -3.56 -13.21 1.97
C THR A 178 -4.78 -13.29 1.05
N GLY A 179 -5.13 -12.19 0.38
CA GLY A 179 -6.37 -12.06 -0.37
C GLY A 179 -7.62 -11.83 0.52
N VAL A 180 -7.45 -11.69 1.85
CA VAL A 180 -8.56 -11.40 2.75
C VAL A 180 -9.25 -10.08 2.37
N VAL A 181 -10.56 -10.07 2.41
CA VAL A 181 -11.37 -8.85 2.34
C VAL A 181 -12.00 -8.67 3.72
N TYR A 182 -11.65 -7.59 4.40
CA TYR A 182 -12.18 -7.33 5.74
C TYR A 182 -13.67 -7.02 5.69
N THR A 183 -14.41 -7.58 6.64
CA THR A 183 -15.85 -7.33 6.78
C THR A 183 -16.13 -5.89 7.19
N GLU A 184 -17.38 -5.46 7.06
CA GLU A 184 -17.79 -4.14 7.53
C GLU A 184 -17.58 -3.98 9.04
N GLU A 185 -17.86 -5.04 9.82
CA GLU A 185 -17.64 -5.06 11.27
C GLU A 185 -16.16 -4.90 11.63
N GLU A 186 -15.26 -5.53 10.87
CA GLU A 186 -13.81 -5.38 11.06
C GLU A 186 -13.35 -3.96 10.70
N GLN A 187 -13.87 -3.39 9.64
CA GLN A 187 -13.57 -2.00 9.26
C GLN A 187 -14.09 -1.02 10.31
N ASP A 188 -15.30 -1.21 10.82
CA ASP A 188 -15.87 -0.41 11.91
C ASP A 188 -15.04 -0.53 13.19
N MET A 189 -14.52 -1.71 13.49
CA MET A 189 -13.61 -1.94 14.61
C MET A 189 -12.32 -1.14 14.45
N ILE A 190 -11.68 -1.20 13.28
CA ILE A 190 -10.47 -0.40 12.99
C ILE A 190 -10.77 1.09 13.11
N SER A 191 -11.90 1.57 12.58
CA SER A 191 -12.32 2.97 12.70
C SER A 191 -12.42 3.40 14.17
N ARG A 192 -13.04 2.58 15.03
CA ARG A 192 -13.14 2.87 16.47
C ARG A 192 -11.77 2.95 17.14
N ILE A 193 -10.88 1.98 16.85
CA ILE A 193 -9.51 1.94 17.41
C ILE A 193 -8.73 3.20 17.01
N VAL A 194 -8.72 3.51 15.72
CA VAL A 194 -8.01 4.66 15.14
C VAL A 194 -8.44 5.96 15.83
N ARG A 195 -9.73 6.18 15.93
CA ARG A 195 -10.30 7.38 16.57
C ARG A 195 -10.05 7.43 18.07
N LYS A 196 -10.22 6.31 18.78
CA LYS A 196 -10.02 6.18 20.22
C LYS A 196 -8.59 6.54 20.62
N HIS A 197 -7.62 6.09 19.81
CA HIS A 197 -6.20 6.27 20.11
C HIS A 197 -5.55 7.42 19.34
N ASN A 198 -6.34 8.19 18.59
CA ASN A 198 -5.88 9.29 17.72
C ASN A 198 -4.71 8.86 16.80
N LEU A 199 -4.88 7.71 16.14
CA LEU A 199 -3.93 7.19 15.18
C LEU A 199 -4.28 7.66 13.76
N ALA A 200 -3.32 7.60 12.84
CA ALA A 200 -3.63 7.62 11.42
C ALA A 200 -3.98 6.22 10.93
N LEU A 201 -4.87 6.14 9.94
CA LEU A 201 -5.13 4.93 9.16
C LEU A 201 -4.56 5.10 7.76
N ILE A 202 -3.57 4.29 7.40
CA ILE A 202 -3.07 4.18 6.03
C ILE A 202 -3.76 2.96 5.43
N ALA A 203 -4.77 3.19 4.60
CA ALA A 203 -5.53 2.16 3.91
C ALA A 203 -4.97 1.96 2.49
N ASP A 204 -4.21 0.89 2.29
CA ASP A 204 -3.72 0.47 0.98
C ASP A 204 -4.83 -0.30 0.27
N GLU A 205 -5.53 0.36 -0.66
CA GLU A 205 -6.69 -0.17 -1.36
C GLU A 205 -6.41 -0.46 -2.85
N VAL A 206 -5.15 -0.64 -3.23
CA VAL A 206 -4.75 -0.90 -4.62
C VAL A 206 -5.42 -2.13 -5.26
N TYR A 207 -6.01 -3.00 -4.45
CA TYR A 207 -6.72 -4.20 -4.91
C TYR A 207 -8.25 -4.10 -4.84
N ARG A 208 -8.84 -2.92 -4.58
CA ARG A 208 -10.30 -2.77 -4.42
C ARG A 208 -11.13 -3.29 -5.60
N GLU A 209 -10.60 -3.23 -6.81
CA GLU A 209 -11.27 -3.73 -8.01
C GLU A 209 -11.18 -5.26 -8.18
N PHE A 210 -10.45 -5.95 -7.30
CA PHE A 210 -10.24 -7.40 -7.34
C PHE A 210 -11.09 -8.14 -6.30
N VAL A 211 -12.24 -7.60 -5.93
CA VAL A 211 -13.25 -8.31 -5.13
C VAL A 211 -14.21 -9.00 -6.06
N TYR A 212 -14.21 -10.34 -6.04
CA TYR A 212 -14.97 -11.16 -6.97
C TYR A 212 -16.32 -11.61 -6.38
N ASP A 213 -16.41 -11.70 -5.07
CA ASP A 213 -17.60 -12.11 -4.34
C ASP A 213 -17.98 -11.04 -3.31
N GLY A 214 -19.25 -10.63 -3.32
CA GLY A 214 -19.76 -9.64 -2.37
C GLY A 214 -19.53 -8.18 -2.81
N ALA A 215 -19.79 -7.27 -1.89
CA ALA A 215 -19.56 -5.84 -2.07
C ALA A 215 -18.27 -5.42 -1.35
N TYR A 216 -17.53 -4.52 -1.95
CA TYR A 216 -16.38 -3.88 -1.31
C TYR A 216 -16.80 -2.54 -0.71
N ARG A 217 -16.45 -2.30 0.56
CA ARG A 217 -16.56 -0.99 1.21
C ARG A 217 -15.17 -0.40 1.37
N SER A 218 -14.94 0.80 0.83
CA SER A 218 -13.72 1.56 1.07
C SER A 218 -13.77 2.25 2.43
N PHE A 219 -12.62 2.35 3.12
CA PHE A 219 -12.48 3.23 4.29
C PHE A 219 -12.76 4.71 3.93
N GLY A 220 -12.53 5.10 2.69
CA GLY A 220 -12.84 6.44 2.18
C GLY A 220 -14.33 6.79 2.13
N THR A 221 -15.22 5.82 2.36
CA THR A 221 -16.67 6.08 2.50
C THR A 221 -17.10 6.27 3.95
N MET A 222 -16.17 6.34 4.90
CA MET A 222 -16.41 6.46 6.34
C MET A 222 -16.08 7.87 6.82
N PRO A 223 -17.05 8.82 6.86
CA PRO A 223 -16.78 10.23 7.15
C PRO A 223 -16.21 10.46 8.56
N GLU A 224 -16.40 9.51 9.47
CA GLU A 224 -15.81 9.58 10.80
C GLU A 224 -14.28 9.39 10.82
N LEU A 225 -13.68 9.02 9.69
CA LEU A 225 -12.24 8.86 9.53
C LEU A 225 -11.57 10.04 8.80
N ASP A 226 -12.30 11.06 8.37
CA ASP A 226 -11.79 12.14 7.51
C ASP A 226 -10.48 12.76 8.04
N ASP A 227 -10.36 12.96 9.34
CA ASP A 227 -9.16 13.53 9.97
C ASP A 227 -8.03 12.50 10.21
N ASN A 228 -8.29 11.22 9.99
CA ASN A 228 -7.38 10.14 10.35
C ASN A 228 -6.90 9.31 9.15
N LEU A 229 -7.51 9.47 7.97
CA LEU A 229 -7.39 8.54 6.86
C LEU A 229 -6.43 9.02 5.77
N ILE A 230 -5.56 8.12 5.33
CA ILE A 230 -4.80 8.24 4.09
C ILE A 230 -5.12 7.01 3.23
N ILE A 231 -5.76 7.22 2.07
CA ILE A 231 -5.97 6.16 1.09
C ILE A 231 -4.77 6.10 0.14
N ILE A 232 -4.28 4.89 -0.09
CA ILE A 232 -3.28 4.57 -1.10
C ILE A 232 -3.96 3.74 -2.20
N ASP A 233 -3.77 4.14 -3.46
CA ASP A 233 -4.40 3.50 -4.62
C ASP A 233 -3.45 3.42 -5.84
#